data_c80d9768a479389c9b702d117ae2bf75
#
_entry.id   c80d9768a479389c9b702d117ae2bf75
#
_cell.length_a   1.000
_cell.length_b   1.000
_cell.length_c   1.000
_cell.angle_alpha   90.00
_cell.angle_beta   90.00
_cell.angle_gamma   90.00
#
_symmetry.space_group_name_H-M   'P 1'
#
loop_
_entity.id
_entity.type
_entity.pdbx_description
1 polymer ?
#
loop_
_entity_poly.entity_id
_entity_poly.type
_entity_poly.pdbx_seq_one_letter_code
_entity_poly.pdbx_strand_id
1 'polypeptide(L)'
;MSSESPIRIGPAKNEGDLMQVLAIQEVVFIEEQGMSMELESEILDREAFHVLAYNQGHAVGTGRLLVLSEPPPGEQGRWGQVARMAVLRSSRGAGIGKALLETLSNEARKLGLNGLSLHAQASTQSFYEKEGFVVSSEVFYEAGVPHVEMRRGF
;
A
#
# COMPACT_ATOMS: atom_id res chain seq x y z
N MET A 1 30.81 -13.30 5.69
CA MET A 1 29.37 -13.44 5.36
C MET A 1 28.65 -12.17 5.72
N SER A 2 27.87 -11.67 4.80
CA SER A 2 27.09 -10.45 5.05
C SER A 2 25.92 -10.73 5.98
N SER A 3 25.74 -9.88 6.98
CA SER A 3 24.55 -9.89 7.83
C SER A 3 23.49 -8.92 7.32
N GLU A 4 23.75 -8.25 6.20
CA GLU A 4 22.81 -7.28 5.65
C GLU A 4 21.54 -7.94 5.16
N SER A 5 20.41 -7.30 5.44
CA SER A 5 19.15 -7.73 4.86
C SER A 5 19.19 -7.53 3.35
N PRO A 6 18.77 -8.52 2.55
CA PRO A 6 18.66 -8.35 1.11
C PRO A 6 17.49 -7.46 0.70
N ILE A 7 16.64 -7.10 1.66
CA ILE A 7 15.42 -6.29 1.42
C ILE A 7 15.77 -4.80 1.50
N ARG A 8 15.40 -4.05 0.48
CA ARG A 8 15.51 -2.59 0.49
C ARG A 8 14.17 -1.97 0.09
N ILE A 9 13.83 -0.86 0.73
CA ILE A 9 12.61 -0.12 0.44
C ILE A 9 13.00 1.28 -0.01
N GLY A 10 12.44 1.76 -1.09
CA GLY A 10 12.69 3.09 -1.57
C GLY A 10 11.56 3.64 -2.41
N PRO A 11 11.54 4.97 -2.62
CA PRO A 11 10.51 5.58 -3.47
C PRO A 11 10.74 5.26 -4.94
N ALA A 12 9.64 5.17 -5.68
CA ALA A 12 9.71 5.11 -7.14
C ALA A 12 10.04 6.50 -7.66
N LYS A 13 11.15 6.65 -8.38
CA LYS A 13 11.72 7.94 -8.76
C LYS A 13 11.60 8.28 -10.24
N ASN A 14 11.35 7.30 -11.10
CA ASN A 14 11.38 7.50 -12.54
C ASN A 14 10.40 6.57 -13.23
N GLU A 15 10.31 6.68 -14.56
CA GLU A 15 9.40 5.84 -15.35
C GLU A 15 9.70 4.35 -15.18
N GLY A 16 10.97 3.97 -15.14
CA GLY A 16 11.36 2.58 -14.95
C GLY A 16 10.84 2.03 -13.64
N ASP A 17 10.94 2.81 -12.56
CA ASP A 17 10.41 2.42 -11.25
C ASP A 17 8.89 2.28 -11.30
N LEU A 18 8.20 3.22 -11.96
CA LEU A 18 6.74 3.15 -12.09
C LEU A 18 6.30 1.92 -12.89
N MET A 19 7.08 1.52 -13.88
CA MET A 19 6.78 0.29 -14.61
C MET A 19 6.95 -0.94 -13.73
N GLN A 20 7.90 -0.93 -12.79
CA GLN A 20 8.03 -2.00 -11.80
C GLN A 20 6.83 -2.05 -10.86
N VAL A 21 6.36 -0.88 -10.41
CA VAL A 21 5.15 -0.78 -9.59
C VAL A 21 3.98 -1.43 -10.32
N LEU A 22 3.78 -1.05 -11.59
CA LEU A 22 2.70 -1.55 -12.41
C LEU A 22 2.78 -3.07 -12.61
N ALA A 23 3.98 -3.57 -12.88
CA ALA A 23 4.19 -5.00 -13.10
C ALA A 23 3.81 -5.83 -11.87
N ILE A 24 4.20 -5.38 -10.67
CA ILE A 24 3.84 -6.07 -9.43
C ILE A 24 2.34 -6.07 -9.23
N GLN A 25 1.69 -4.93 -9.47
CA GLN A 25 0.25 -4.81 -9.27
C GLN A 25 -0.53 -5.68 -10.25
N GLU A 26 -0.09 -5.78 -11.49
CA GLU A 26 -0.70 -6.69 -12.46
C GLU A 26 -0.65 -8.14 -11.97
N VAL A 27 0.50 -8.58 -11.50
CA VAL A 27 0.65 -9.96 -11.03
C VAL A 27 -0.26 -10.22 -9.84
N VAL A 28 -0.27 -9.34 -8.85
CA VAL A 28 -1.00 -9.58 -7.60
C VAL A 28 -2.50 -9.36 -7.78
N PHE A 29 -2.90 -8.25 -8.37
CA PHE A 29 -4.32 -7.88 -8.40
C PHE A 29 -5.07 -8.49 -9.57
N ILE A 30 -4.45 -8.58 -10.73
CA ILE A 30 -5.12 -9.07 -11.93
C ILE A 30 -4.90 -10.58 -12.11
N GLU A 31 -3.66 -11.02 -12.16
CA GLU A 31 -3.38 -12.43 -12.43
C GLU A 31 -3.69 -13.34 -11.24
N GLU A 32 -3.31 -12.93 -10.03
CA GLU A 32 -3.54 -13.76 -8.83
C GLU A 32 -4.95 -13.62 -8.28
N GLN A 33 -5.50 -12.41 -8.21
CA GLN A 33 -6.78 -12.14 -7.58
C GLN A 33 -7.94 -11.96 -8.56
N GLY A 34 -7.67 -11.84 -9.85
CA GLY A 34 -8.70 -11.70 -10.85
C GLY A 34 -9.46 -10.39 -10.83
N MET A 35 -8.83 -9.33 -10.33
CA MET A 35 -9.46 -8.02 -10.27
C MET A 35 -9.62 -7.39 -11.66
N SER A 36 -10.53 -6.42 -11.76
CA SER A 36 -10.86 -5.74 -13.00
C SER A 36 -9.70 -4.94 -13.57
N MET A 37 -9.58 -4.89 -14.90
CA MET A 37 -8.60 -4.09 -15.63
C MET A 37 -8.76 -2.59 -15.40
N GLU A 38 -9.90 -2.13 -14.92
CA GLU A 38 -10.15 -0.71 -14.63
C GLU A 38 -9.18 -0.14 -13.60
N LEU A 39 -8.55 -1.01 -12.82
CA LEU A 39 -7.53 -0.61 -11.86
C LEU A 39 -6.33 0.08 -12.50
N GLU A 40 -6.02 -0.22 -13.75
CA GLU A 40 -4.81 0.30 -14.39
C GLU A 40 -4.75 1.82 -14.45
N SER A 41 -5.89 2.49 -14.63
CA SER A 41 -5.90 3.94 -14.72
C SER A 41 -5.55 4.61 -13.40
N GLU A 42 -5.86 3.98 -12.27
CA GLU A 42 -5.50 4.48 -10.96
C GLU A 42 -4.05 4.17 -10.59
N ILE A 43 -3.55 3.06 -11.11
CA ILE A 43 -2.18 2.59 -10.87
C ILE A 43 -1.16 3.62 -11.34
N LEU A 44 -1.44 4.32 -12.43
CA LEU A 44 -0.53 5.27 -13.06
C LEU A 44 -0.66 6.69 -12.51
N ASP A 45 -1.23 6.86 -11.32
CA ASP A 45 -1.30 8.17 -10.69
C ASP A 45 0.10 8.64 -10.31
N ARG A 46 0.65 9.51 -11.14
CA ARG A 46 2.03 10.01 -10.99
C ARG A 46 2.17 11.02 -9.86
N GLU A 47 1.07 11.52 -9.32
CA GLU A 47 1.09 12.44 -8.19
C GLU A 47 1.18 11.71 -6.87
N ALA A 48 0.86 10.42 -6.86
CA ALA A 48 0.94 9.61 -5.66
C ALA A 48 2.39 9.29 -5.31
N PHE A 49 2.64 9.10 -4.02
CA PHE A 49 3.93 8.61 -3.56
C PHE A 49 3.92 7.08 -3.62
N HIS A 50 4.71 6.52 -4.53
CA HIS A 50 4.84 5.07 -4.67
C HIS A 50 6.15 4.61 -4.06
N VAL A 51 6.11 3.47 -3.38
CA VAL A 51 7.32 2.82 -2.86
C VAL A 51 7.49 1.45 -3.48
N LEU A 52 8.74 1.03 -3.57
CA LEU A 52 9.11 -0.31 -4.06
C LEU A 52 9.94 -1.02 -3.01
N ALA A 53 9.69 -2.30 -2.85
CA ALA A 53 10.54 -3.19 -2.07
C ALA A 53 11.35 -4.05 -3.04
N TYR A 54 12.63 -4.15 -2.77
CA TYR A 54 13.55 -4.97 -3.56
C TYR A 54 14.09 -6.08 -2.68
N ASN A 55 14.15 -7.27 -3.24
CA ASN A 55 14.79 -8.41 -2.60
C ASN A 55 15.91 -8.87 -3.54
N GLN A 56 17.17 -8.75 -3.08
CA GLN A 56 18.34 -9.11 -3.89
C GLN A 56 18.33 -8.42 -5.26
N GLY A 57 17.92 -7.17 -5.29
CA GLY A 57 17.89 -6.36 -6.50
C GLY A 57 16.64 -6.52 -7.37
N HIS A 58 15.70 -7.38 -7.01
CA HIS A 58 14.48 -7.59 -7.76
C HIS A 58 13.30 -6.91 -7.06
N ALA A 59 12.50 -6.16 -7.81
CA ALA A 59 11.31 -5.51 -7.28
C ALA A 59 10.25 -6.59 -6.94
N VAL A 60 9.82 -6.64 -5.68
CA VAL A 60 8.94 -7.72 -5.19
C VAL A 60 7.73 -7.20 -4.44
N GLY A 61 7.66 -5.91 -4.16
CA GLY A 61 6.52 -5.34 -3.44
C GLY A 61 6.37 -3.86 -3.72
N THR A 62 5.17 -3.34 -3.48
CA THR A 62 4.85 -1.94 -3.71
C THR A 62 3.71 -1.48 -2.81
N GLY A 63 3.57 -0.16 -2.66
CA GLY A 63 2.45 0.47 -1.98
C GLY A 63 2.38 1.93 -2.40
N ARG A 64 1.24 2.57 -2.15
CA ARG A 64 0.98 3.93 -2.60
C ARG A 64 0.39 4.76 -1.48
N LEU A 65 0.82 6.02 -1.38
CA LEU A 65 0.26 7.02 -0.48
C LEU A 65 -0.31 8.15 -1.31
N LEU A 66 -1.59 8.45 -1.10
CA LEU A 66 -2.27 9.61 -1.66
C LEU A 66 -2.61 10.56 -0.52
N VAL A 67 -2.40 11.87 -0.70
CA VAL A 67 -2.92 12.86 0.23
C VAL A 67 -4.37 13.13 -0.17
N LEU A 68 -5.29 12.91 0.77
CA LEU A 68 -6.72 13.10 0.50
C LEU A 68 -7.05 14.59 0.44
N SER A 69 -8.01 14.96 -0.43
CA SER A 69 -8.48 16.33 -0.53
C SER A 69 -9.29 16.75 0.69
N GLU A 70 -9.92 15.78 1.36
CA GLU A 70 -10.70 15.99 2.58
C GLU A 70 -10.41 14.84 3.55
N PRO A 71 -10.48 15.08 4.87
CA PRO A 71 -10.32 13.97 5.82
C PRO A 71 -11.46 12.97 5.70
N PRO A 72 -11.26 11.72 6.14
CA PRO A 72 -12.36 10.76 6.21
C PRO A 72 -13.48 11.28 7.10
N PRO A 73 -14.73 10.83 6.90
CA PRO A 73 -15.86 11.30 7.70
C PRO A 73 -15.59 11.20 9.21
N GLY A 74 -15.84 12.31 9.93
CA GLY A 74 -15.63 12.39 11.36
C GLY A 74 -14.22 12.74 11.80
N GLU A 75 -13.27 12.82 10.87
CA GLU A 75 -11.89 13.20 11.17
C GLU A 75 -11.64 14.66 10.82
N GLN A 76 -10.56 15.20 11.36
CA GLN A 76 -10.12 16.57 11.10
C GLN A 76 -8.67 16.57 10.61
N GLY A 77 -8.30 17.67 9.93
CA GLY A 77 -6.96 17.88 9.47
C GLY A 77 -6.69 17.24 8.11
N ARG A 78 -5.41 16.97 7.87
CA ARG A 78 -4.96 16.40 6.59
C ARG A 78 -4.70 14.91 6.78
N TRP A 79 -5.29 14.12 5.91
CA TRP A 79 -5.18 12.65 5.96
C TRP A 79 -4.65 12.11 4.65
N GLY A 80 -3.96 10.98 4.74
CA GLY A 80 -3.51 10.23 3.58
C GLY A 80 -4.28 8.92 3.46
N GLN A 81 -4.22 8.35 2.26
CA GLN A 81 -4.76 7.02 2.01
C GLN A 81 -3.66 6.10 1.49
N VAL A 82 -3.48 4.98 2.16
CA VAL A 82 -2.60 3.91 1.70
C VAL A 82 -3.43 3.02 0.78
N ALA A 83 -2.86 2.69 -0.37
CA ALA A 83 -3.55 1.86 -1.35
C ALA A 83 -2.56 1.01 -2.13
N ARG A 84 -3.08 0.02 -2.81
CA ARG A 84 -2.31 -0.81 -3.75
C ARG A 84 -1.11 -1.49 -3.11
N MET A 85 -1.25 -1.90 -1.84
CA MET A 85 -0.23 -2.70 -1.17
C MET A 85 -0.19 -4.08 -1.80
N ALA A 86 0.96 -4.47 -2.29
CA ALA A 86 1.12 -5.75 -2.98
C ALA A 86 2.52 -6.30 -2.79
N VAL A 87 2.61 -7.60 -2.48
CA VAL A 87 3.89 -8.31 -2.37
C VAL A 87 3.75 -9.58 -3.20
N LEU A 88 4.73 -9.86 -4.05
CA LEU A 88 4.74 -11.07 -4.85
C LEU A 88 4.69 -12.30 -3.95
N ARG A 89 3.95 -13.33 -4.39
CA ARG A 89 3.70 -14.53 -3.59
C ARG A 89 4.98 -15.14 -3.02
N SER A 90 6.01 -15.26 -3.84
CA SER A 90 7.28 -15.87 -3.45
C SER A 90 8.04 -15.07 -2.39
N SER A 91 7.68 -13.82 -2.16
CA SER A 91 8.35 -12.94 -1.22
C SER A 91 7.52 -12.66 0.04
N ARG A 92 6.37 -13.28 0.18
CA ARG A 92 5.49 -13.11 1.36
C ARG A 92 6.06 -13.84 2.57
N GLY A 93 5.69 -13.34 3.75
CA GLY A 93 6.12 -13.94 5.02
C GLY A 93 7.48 -13.46 5.50
N ALA A 94 8.11 -12.49 4.80
CA ALA A 94 9.42 -11.95 5.16
C ALA A 94 9.37 -10.54 5.73
N GLY A 95 8.17 -10.03 6.09
CA GLY A 95 8.02 -8.70 6.67
C GLY A 95 8.03 -7.56 5.66
N ILE A 96 7.94 -7.85 4.37
CA ILE A 96 8.00 -6.82 3.32
C ILE A 96 6.80 -5.90 3.38
N GLY A 97 5.59 -6.44 3.55
CA GLY A 97 4.37 -5.64 3.67
C GLY A 97 4.46 -4.67 4.84
N LYS A 98 4.94 -5.13 5.98
CA LYS A 98 5.14 -4.27 7.16
C LYS A 98 6.14 -3.15 6.85
N ALA A 99 7.26 -3.47 6.22
CA ALA A 99 8.28 -2.48 5.87
C ALA A 99 7.76 -1.44 4.88
N LEU A 100 6.97 -1.86 3.90
CA LEU A 100 6.31 -0.95 2.95
C LEU A 100 5.36 0.00 3.70
N LEU A 101 4.53 -0.54 4.58
CA LEU A 101 3.57 0.25 5.33
C LEU A 101 4.27 1.25 6.27
N GLU A 102 5.35 0.84 6.92
CA GLU A 102 6.15 1.74 7.75
C GLU A 102 6.75 2.89 6.94
N THR A 103 7.25 2.59 5.75
CA THR A 103 7.82 3.62 4.87
C THR A 103 6.76 4.64 4.45
N LEU A 104 5.56 4.17 4.08
CA LEU A 104 4.46 5.04 3.74
C LEU A 104 3.99 5.87 4.94
N SER A 105 3.94 5.27 6.13
CA SER A 105 3.57 5.95 7.36
C SER A 105 4.58 7.04 7.71
N ASN A 106 5.87 6.76 7.54
CA ASN A 106 6.92 7.75 7.80
C ASN A 106 6.83 8.91 6.83
N GLU A 107 6.53 8.66 5.57
CA GLU A 107 6.31 9.72 4.59
C GLU A 107 5.11 10.59 4.98
N ALA A 108 4.02 9.96 5.40
CA ALA A 108 2.83 10.68 5.87
C ALA A 108 3.15 11.60 7.04
N ARG A 109 3.97 11.12 7.99
CA ARG A 109 4.39 11.96 9.12
C ARG A 109 5.27 13.12 8.69
N LYS A 110 6.17 12.90 7.74
CA LYS A 110 7.00 13.98 7.18
C LYS A 110 6.15 15.06 6.52
N LEU A 111 5.05 14.67 5.89
CA LEU A 111 4.13 15.60 5.26
C LEU A 111 3.21 16.31 6.25
N GLY A 112 3.28 15.97 7.53
CA GLY A 112 2.45 16.56 8.56
C GLY A 112 1.01 16.07 8.56
N LEU A 113 0.75 14.88 8.01
CA LEU A 113 -0.59 14.32 7.99
C LEU A 113 -1.02 13.88 9.38
N ASN A 114 -2.31 13.98 9.65
CA ASN A 114 -2.89 13.64 10.94
C ASN A 114 -3.18 12.15 11.09
N GLY A 115 -3.22 11.42 10.00
CA GLY A 115 -3.46 9.99 10.02
C GLY A 115 -3.56 9.41 8.63
N LEU A 116 -3.80 8.11 8.60
CA LEU A 116 -3.94 7.33 7.38
C LEU A 116 -5.25 6.55 7.39
N SER A 117 -5.87 6.45 6.23
CA SER A 117 -6.96 5.52 5.99
C SER A 117 -6.57 4.55 4.90
N LEU A 118 -7.26 3.44 4.82
CA LEU A 118 -7.08 2.46 3.75
C LEU A 118 -8.32 1.60 3.61
N HIS A 119 -8.45 0.97 2.44
CA HIS A 119 -9.44 -0.07 2.20
C HIS A 119 -8.71 -1.42 2.24
N ALA A 120 -8.91 -2.16 3.32
CA ALA A 120 -8.27 -3.45 3.50
C ALA A 120 -9.17 -4.55 2.97
N GLN A 121 -8.61 -5.46 2.18
CA GLN A 121 -9.33 -6.70 1.89
C GLN A 121 -9.61 -7.39 3.22
N ALA A 122 -10.80 -7.95 3.38
CA ALA A 122 -11.20 -8.57 4.64
C ALA A 122 -10.19 -9.63 5.11
N SER A 123 -9.56 -10.32 4.15
CA SER A 123 -8.54 -11.33 4.46
C SER A 123 -7.25 -10.76 5.04
N THR A 124 -7.01 -9.45 4.90
CA THR A 124 -5.79 -8.80 5.41
C THR A 124 -6.06 -7.91 6.62
N GLN A 125 -7.28 -7.89 7.13
CA GLN A 125 -7.65 -7.04 8.25
C GLN A 125 -6.72 -7.21 9.45
N SER A 126 -6.41 -8.44 9.81
CA SER A 126 -5.56 -8.71 10.98
C SER A 126 -4.15 -8.17 10.81
N PHE A 127 -3.62 -8.15 9.59
CA PHE A 127 -2.33 -7.55 9.31
C PHE A 127 -2.33 -6.06 9.67
N TYR A 128 -3.35 -5.33 9.22
CA TYR A 128 -3.43 -3.89 9.50
C TYR A 128 -3.76 -3.61 10.96
N GLU A 129 -4.53 -4.46 11.62
CA GLU A 129 -4.80 -4.30 13.06
C GLU A 129 -3.52 -4.38 13.87
N LYS A 130 -2.61 -5.26 13.52
CA LYS A 130 -1.31 -5.37 14.19
C LYS A 130 -0.45 -4.12 13.98
N GLU A 131 -0.70 -3.37 12.92
CA GLU A 131 0.02 -2.13 12.61
C GLU A 131 -0.71 -0.90 13.15
N GLY A 132 -1.71 -1.07 14.00
CA GLY A 132 -2.38 0.02 14.70
C GLY A 132 -3.60 0.60 14.00
N PHE A 133 -4.05 -0.01 12.92
CA PHE A 133 -5.26 0.42 12.23
C PHE A 133 -6.51 -0.18 12.89
N VAL A 134 -7.59 0.58 12.87
CA VAL A 134 -8.88 0.18 13.45
C VAL A 134 -9.95 0.20 12.37
N VAL A 135 -10.79 -0.82 12.32
CA VAL A 135 -11.90 -0.89 11.37
C VAL A 135 -12.87 0.27 11.63
N SER A 136 -13.23 0.97 10.57
CA SER A 136 -14.08 2.16 10.61
C SER A 136 -15.33 2.06 9.73
N SER A 137 -15.59 0.92 9.12
CA SER A 137 -16.76 0.71 8.28
C SER A 137 -17.29 -0.72 8.40
N GLU A 138 -18.50 -0.93 7.87
CA GLU A 138 -18.98 -2.28 7.62
C GLU A 138 -18.28 -2.83 6.38
N VAL A 139 -18.43 -4.14 6.14
CA VAL A 139 -17.89 -4.77 4.96
C VAL A 139 -18.56 -4.20 3.72
N PHE A 140 -17.76 -3.84 2.72
CA PHE A 140 -18.25 -3.42 1.40
C PHE A 140 -17.45 -4.17 0.34
N TYR A 141 -17.94 -4.17 -0.90
CA TYR A 141 -17.27 -4.85 -1.99
C TYR A 141 -16.61 -3.87 -2.93
N GLU A 142 -15.36 -4.12 -3.26
CA GLU A 142 -14.57 -3.30 -4.15
C GLU A 142 -13.87 -4.26 -5.12
N ALA A 143 -14.06 -4.05 -6.42
CA ALA A 143 -13.57 -4.96 -7.46
C ALA A 143 -13.99 -6.42 -7.22
N GLY A 144 -15.19 -6.62 -6.66
CA GLY A 144 -15.73 -7.96 -6.38
C GLY A 144 -15.16 -8.65 -5.15
N VAL A 145 -14.36 -7.96 -4.36
CA VAL A 145 -13.70 -8.53 -3.18
C VAL A 145 -14.19 -7.81 -1.92
N PRO A 146 -14.48 -8.54 -0.82
CA PRO A 146 -14.92 -7.89 0.43
C PRO A 146 -13.78 -7.08 1.07
N HIS A 147 -14.10 -5.86 1.45
CA HIS A 147 -13.16 -4.90 2.06
C HIS A 147 -13.79 -4.27 3.31
N VAL A 148 -12.94 -3.69 4.15
CA VAL A 148 -13.34 -2.78 5.22
C VAL A 148 -12.46 -1.54 5.15
N GLU A 149 -13.02 -0.40 5.55
CA GLU A 149 -12.18 0.78 5.76
C GLU A 149 -11.50 0.66 7.11
N MET A 150 -10.23 1.05 7.17
CA MET A 150 -9.49 1.10 8.42
C MET A 150 -8.75 2.43 8.51
N ARG A 151 -8.56 2.91 9.74
CA ARG A 151 -7.90 4.19 10.00
C ARG A 151 -6.90 4.08 11.14
N ARG A 152 -5.88 4.93 11.06
CA ARG A 152 -4.90 5.09 12.13
C ARG A 152 -4.56 6.57 12.25
N GLY A 153 -4.84 7.17 13.44
CA GLY A 153 -4.43 8.53 13.74
C GLY A 153 -2.97 8.57 14.22
N PHE A 154 -2.31 9.64 13.95
CA PHE A 154 -0.93 9.86 14.41
C PHE A 154 -0.89 10.71 15.67
#